data_a81b484e03cade4bb4003e0654ba6e22
#
_entry.id   a81b484e03cade4bb4003e0654ba6e22
#
_cell.length_a   1.000
_cell.length_b   1.000
_cell.length_c   1.000
_cell.angle_alpha   90.00
_cell.angle_beta   90.00
_cell.angle_gamma   90.00
#
_symmetry.space_group_name_H-M   'P 1'
#
loop_
_entity.id
_entity.type
_entity.pdbx_description
1 polymer ?
#
loop_
_entity_poly.entity_id
_entity_poly.type
_entity_poly.pdbx_seq_one_letter_code
_entity_poly.pdbx_strand_id
1 'polypeptide(L)'
;KAVIDWLNGRCRAFTNLTDNIEIRADWCTGKVAMSGKSYLGTMCIAVASTGVEGLETIIPEAAISNWYDYYRCNGLNLPAIGWQGDDLDILAKYCFSRAKDPEDYASVREAYAAWLEGIAADEDRDSGNYSRWWDMRNYLKAADRFKASVFLVHGLADWNVKPTHCVNLFAAMECRGIPCKMMLHQGGHIYIHDLQGSRFNEMLHLWLDHWLYGIENGAAERIPNVLVQSNLDQDLWLASPSFPAVKGYTEPVLMPAQESGRLVDDLSATVYDRTRDNAAEWLAELVLSERHAHCLRYITAPLKTDTRISGTVQVSFRAACRASTAILSAMLVELGEECRLTPEQEVVQAGGIPWGNNTPLGDWKRFRSEEKPSAFKVISRGWMNAQNRRSHYCKDTIEPGVIYDYQFSMVPMDHTVRAGRRLCLVLYGTDVEATQRPFAVTELSVEQDSVRVAVPMAPVHTLRSDKGNQ
;
A
#
# COMPACT_ATOMS: atom_id res chain seq x y z
N LYS A 1 -8.96 21.43 9.30
CA LYS A 1 -8.50 22.12 10.53
C LYS A 1 -9.54 23.14 11.00
N ALA A 2 -9.95 24.10 10.18
CA ALA A 2 -10.91 25.16 10.56
C ALA A 2 -12.22 24.60 11.16
N VAL A 3 -12.75 23.50 10.61
CA VAL A 3 -13.95 22.83 11.17
C VAL A 3 -13.69 22.30 12.58
N ILE A 4 -12.53 21.69 12.85
CA ILE A 4 -12.16 21.23 14.19
C ILE A 4 -12.02 22.42 15.14
N ASP A 5 -11.37 23.50 14.70
CA ASP A 5 -11.25 24.72 15.49
C ASP A 5 -12.62 25.33 15.81
N TRP A 6 -13.58 25.29 14.86
CA TRP A 6 -14.98 25.71 15.11
C TRP A 6 -15.70 24.78 16.09
N LEU A 7 -15.59 23.48 15.94
CA LEU A 7 -16.18 22.49 16.86
C LEU A 7 -15.65 22.65 18.28
N ASN A 8 -14.47 23.21 18.43
CA ASN A 8 -13.81 23.54 19.70
C ASN A 8 -14.02 24.99 20.18
N GLY A 9 -14.81 25.78 19.46
CA GLY A 9 -15.09 27.17 19.80
C GLY A 9 -13.93 28.15 19.54
N ARG A 10 -12.86 27.71 18.84
CA ARG A 10 -11.69 28.55 18.51
C ARG A 10 -11.81 29.28 17.19
N CYS A 11 -12.84 28.97 16.39
CA CYS A 11 -13.08 29.60 15.10
C CYS A 11 -14.57 29.91 14.96
N ARG A 12 -14.90 30.98 14.26
CA ARG A 12 -16.29 31.34 13.93
C ARG A 12 -16.70 30.65 12.64
N ALA A 13 -17.96 30.22 12.56
CA ALA A 13 -18.58 29.75 11.34
C ALA A 13 -19.92 30.46 11.11
N PHE A 14 -20.35 30.50 9.87
CA PHE A 14 -21.56 31.17 9.43
C PHE A 14 -22.40 30.23 8.56
N THR A 15 -23.71 30.48 8.50
CA THR A 15 -24.64 29.67 7.71
C THR A 15 -24.33 29.69 6.21
N ASN A 16 -23.83 30.80 5.71
CA ASN A 16 -23.40 31.00 4.32
C ASN A 16 -22.43 32.20 4.22
N LEU A 17 -22.03 32.58 3.01
CA LEU A 17 -21.06 33.64 2.74
C LEU A 17 -21.61 35.06 2.89
N THR A 18 -22.94 35.26 2.87
CA THR A 18 -23.58 36.57 2.72
C THR A 18 -24.37 37.05 3.92
N ASP A 19 -25.08 36.13 4.62
CA ASP A 19 -26.06 36.50 5.63
C ASP A 19 -25.46 36.91 6.98
N ASN A 20 -24.17 36.62 7.20
CA ASN A 20 -23.44 36.92 8.43
C ASN A 20 -24.11 36.37 9.69
N ILE A 21 -24.84 35.23 9.58
CA ILE A 21 -25.49 34.53 10.69
C ILE A 21 -24.47 33.55 11.26
N GLU A 22 -23.94 33.84 12.46
CA GLU A 22 -23.01 32.98 13.15
C GLU A 22 -23.70 31.73 13.68
N ILE A 23 -23.04 30.58 13.53
CA ILE A 23 -23.44 29.29 14.10
C ILE A 23 -22.38 28.79 15.08
N ARG A 24 -22.83 28.21 16.19
CA ARG A 24 -21.97 27.62 17.20
C ARG A 24 -22.23 26.12 17.32
N ALA A 25 -21.21 25.38 17.64
CA ALA A 25 -21.29 23.95 17.88
C ALA A 25 -21.50 23.61 19.37
N ASP A 26 -22.46 24.25 20.01
CA ASP A 26 -22.76 24.09 21.45
C ASP A 26 -23.14 22.65 21.83
N TRP A 27 -23.51 21.84 20.87
CA TRP A 27 -23.76 20.41 20.98
C TRP A 27 -22.51 19.54 20.96
N CYS A 28 -21.34 20.06 20.58
CA CYS A 28 -20.08 19.34 20.50
C CYS A 28 -19.28 19.45 21.81
N THR A 29 -18.73 18.33 22.28
CA THR A 29 -17.88 18.29 23.47
C THR A 29 -16.51 18.95 23.25
N GLY A 30 -16.17 19.31 22.00
CA GLY A 30 -14.85 19.76 21.60
C GLY A 30 -13.91 18.61 21.20
N LYS A 31 -14.25 17.36 21.49
CA LYS A 31 -13.49 16.18 21.08
C LYS A 31 -13.97 15.69 19.74
N VAL A 32 -13.05 15.54 18.79
CA VAL A 32 -13.35 15.20 17.38
C VAL A 32 -12.59 13.95 16.97
N ALA A 33 -13.26 13.04 16.26
CA ALA A 33 -12.63 11.97 15.52
C ALA A 33 -12.73 12.23 14.01
N MET A 34 -11.76 11.78 13.24
CA MET A 34 -11.84 11.74 11.78
C MET A 34 -11.67 10.31 11.27
N SER A 35 -12.54 9.89 10.36
CA SER A 35 -12.48 8.58 9.71
C SER A 35 -12.66 8.73 8.21
N GLY A 36 -12.09 7.81 7.45
CA GLY A 36 -12.28 7.78 6.01
C GLY A 36 -11.36 6.79 5.32
N LYS A 37 -11.72 6.44 4.08
CA LYS A 37 -10.96 5.55 3.23
C LYS A 37 -10.29 6.33 2.11
N SER A 38 -9.11 5.86 1.67
CA SER A 38 -8.43 6.40 0.49
C SER A 38 -8.07 7.87 0.68
N TYR A 39 -8.49 8.74 -0.23
CA TYR A 39 -8.30 10.19 -0.13
C TYR A 39 -8.87 10.77 1.18
N LEU A 40 -10.06 10.32 1.60
CA LEU A 40 -10.66 10.77 2.87
C LEU A 40 -9.85 10.31 4.08
N GLY A 41 -9.30 9.09 4.05
CA GLY A 41 -8.36 8.60 5.07
C GLY A 41 -7.04 9.39 5.07
N THR A 42 -6.56 9.76 3.88
CA THR A 42 -5.39 10.64 3.71
C THR A 42 -5.62 12.01 4.35
N MET A 43 -6.84 12.55 4.24
CA MET A 43 -7.19 13.81 4.92
C MET A 43 -7.13 13.68 6.44
N CYS A 44 -7.47 12.53 7.02
CA CYS A 44 -7.31 12.29 8.45
C CYS A 44 -5.83 12.43 8.87
N ILE A 45 -4.92 11.79 8.12
CA ILE A 45 -3.47 11.84 8.36
C ILE A 45 -2.94 13.26 8.17
N ALA A 46 -3.34 13.94 7.07
CA ALA A 46 -2.93 15.30 6.77
C ALA A 46 -3.35 16.30 7.86
N VAL A 47 -4.57 16.17 8.39
CA VAL A 47 -5.06 17.04 9.48
C VAL A 47 -4.34 16.73 10.79
N ALA A 48 -4.16 15.44 11.14
CA ALA A 48 -3.44 15.04 12.35
C ALA A 48 -1.98 15.53 12.34
N SER A 49 -1.32 15.54 11.16
CA SER A 49 0.05 16.06 11.00
C SER A 49 0.21 17.55 11.31
N THR A 50 -0.91 18.30 11.38
CA THR A 50 -0.89 19.73 11.79
C THR A 50 -0.82 19.93 13.30
N GLY A 51 -1.02 18.89 14.11
CA GLY A 51 -1.11 18.96 15.57
C GLY A 51 -2.30 19.75 16.08
N VAL A 52 -3.41 19.81 15.31
CA VAL A 52 -4.61 20.57 15.71
C VAL A 52 -5.18 20.05 17.01
N GLU A 53 -5.49 20.96 17.92
CA GLU A 53 -6.13 20.65 19.22
C GLU A 53 -7.56 20.14 19.00
N GLY A 54 -7.99 19.21 19.85
CA GLY A 54 -9.35 18.66 19.84
C GLY A 54 -9.57 17.56 18.81
N LEU A 55 -8.58 17.25 17.98
CA LEU A 55 -8.57 16.00 17.22
C LEU A 55 -8.01 14.89 18.10
N GLU A 56 -8.88 14.08 18.70
CA GLU A 56 -8.52 13.05 19.67
C GLU A 56 -8.07 11.74 19.02
N THR A 57 -8.68 11.40 17.89
CA THR A 57 -8.35 10.16 17.19
C THR A 57 -8.61 10.25 15.68
N ILE A 58 -7.87 9.46 14.93
CA ILE A 58 -8.11 9.26 13.50
C ILE A 58 -8.21 7.77 13.16
N ILE A 59 -9.09 7.44 12.21
CA ILE A 59 -9.30 6.08 11.70
C ILE A 59 -9.10 6.10 10.17
N PRO A 60 -7.85 6.15 9.69
CA PRO A 60 -7.56 6.14 8.26
C PRO A 60 -7.56 4.71 7.72
N GLU A 61 -8.46 4.43 6.77
CA GLU A 61 -8.54 3.16 6.05
C GLU A 61 -7.92 3.31 4.67
N ALA A 62 -7.02 2.40 4.26
CA ALA A 62 -6.39 2.39 2.95
C ALA A 62 -5.88 3.79 2.52
N ALA A 63 -5.13 4.45 3.39
CA ALA A 63 -4.81 5.88 3.33
C ALA A 63 -3.33 6.14 2.96
N ILE A 64 -3.08 7.26 2.26
CA ILE A 64 -1.76 7.69 1.82
C ILE A 64 -1.07 8.43 2.97
N SER A 65 0.12 7.98 3.37
CA SER A 65 0.97 8.67 4.37
C SER A 65 2.10 9.50 3.75
N ASN A 66 2.43 9.21 2.49
CA ASN A 66 3.44 9.93 1.70
C ASN A 66 3.04 9.92 0.22
N TRP A 67 2.79 11.08 -0.37
CA TRP A 67 2.33 11.18 -1.75
C TRP A 67 3.37 10.72 -2.78
N TYR A 68 4.66 10.82 -2.48
CA TYR A 68 5.70 10.25 -3.33
C TYR A 68 5.53 8.73 -3.46
N ASP A 69 5.41 8.02 -2.35
CA ASP A 69 5.29 6.55 -2.36
C ASP A 69 3.98 6.06 -3.01
N TYR A 70 3.00 6.96 -3.19
CA TYR A 70 1.77 6.64 -3.91
C TYR A 70 1.97 6.67 -5.42
N TYR A 71 2.67 7.70 -5.96
CA TYR A 71 2.87 7.90 -7.38
C TYR A 71 4.27 7.57 -7.89
N ARG A 72 5.20 7.26 -7.00
CA ARG A 72 6.62 7.00 -7.31
C ARG A 72 7.14 5.81 -6.52
N CYS A 73 8.18 5.18 -7.05
CA CYS A 73 8.96 4.18 -6.34
C CYS A 73 10.38 4.16 -6.88
N ASN A 74 11.37 4.49 -6.04
CA ASN A 74 12.79 4.42 -6.40
C ASN A 74 13.10 5.04 -7.77
N GLY A 75 12.58 6.24 -8.05
CA GLY A 75 12.79 6.97 -9.31
C GLY A 75 11.93 6.50 -10.49
N LEU A 76 10.97 5.63 -10.28
CA LEU A 76 9.95 5.26 -11.27
C LEU A 76 8.63 5.98 -10.98
N ASN A 77 7.93 6.38 -12.04
CA ASN A 77 6.52 6.71 -11.94
C ASN A 77 5.73 5.42 -11.77
N LEU A 78 5.02 5.32 -10.67
CA LEU A 78 4.34 4.11 -10.25
C LEU A 78 2.94 4.42 -9.69
N PRO A 79 1.97 4.75 -10.54
CA PRO A 79 0.60 5.00 -10.09
C PRO A 79 -0.04 3.75 -9.51
N ALA A 80 -1.29 3.83 -9.14
CA ALA A 80 -2.10 2.66 -8.79
C ALA A 80 -2.05 1.62 -9.91
N ILE A 81 -1.96 0.32 -9.55
CA ILE A 81 -1.92 -0.75 -10.55
C ILE A 81 -3.15 -0.68 -11.46
N GLY A 82 -2.89 -0.73 -12.76
CA GLY A 82 -3.91 -0.62 -13.80
C GLY A 82 -4.32 0.82 -14.16
N TRP A 83 -3.64 1.84 -13.63
CA TRP A 83 -3.90 3.26 -13.89
C TRP A 83 -2.66 3.98 -14.42
N GLN A 84 -1.93 3.35 -15.35
CA GLN A 84 -0.75 3.97 -15.96
C GLN A 84 -1.09 5.34 -16.56
N GLY A 85 -0.24 6.32 -16.28
CA GLY A 85 -0.45 7.71 -16.70
C GLY A 85 -1.21 8.57 -15.69
N ASP A 86 -1.79 8.00 -14.62
CA ASP A 86 -2.31 8.76 -13.49
C ASP A 86 -1.17 9.37 -12.67
N ASP A 87 -1.39 10.61 -12.19
CA ASP A 87 -0.46 11.31 -11.33
C ASP A 87 -1.19 12.38 -10.48
N LEU A 88 -0.48 13.13 -9.67
CA LEU A 88 -1.10 14.04 -8.71
C LEU A 88 -1.84 15.20 -9.39
N ASP A 89 -1.36 15.70 -10.52
CA ASP A 89 -2.06 16.72 -11.32
C ASP A 89 -3.41 16.21 -11.84
N ILE A 90 -3.48 14.94 -12.26
CA ILE A 90 -4.70 14.28 -12.72
C ILE A 90 -5.69 14.14 -11.56
N LEU A 91 -5.23 13.66 -10.39
CA LEU A 91 -6.07 13.58 -9.20
C LEU A 91 -6.58 14.97 -8.77
N ALA A 92 -5.71 15.98 -8.78
CA ALA A 92 -6.06 17.37 -8.47
C ALA A 92 -7.13 17.92 -9.42
N LYS A 93 -7.05 17.56 -10.71
CA LYS A 93 -8.06 17.92 -11.71
C LYS A 93 -9.44 17.35 -11.38
N TYR A 94 -9.51 16.14 -10.86
CA TYR A 94 -10.78 15.55 -10.39
C TYR A 94 -11.31 16.23 -9.14
N CYS A 95 -10.45 16.43 -8.14
CA CYS A 95 -10.87 16.82 -6.79
C CYS A 95 -11.29 18.30 -6.69
N PHE A 96 -10.68 19.20 -7.49
CA PHE A 96 -10.78 20.64 -7.28
C PHE A 96 -11.39 21.42 -8.45
N SER A 97 -11.92 20.73 -9.46
CA SER A 97 -12.41 21.34 -10.70
C SER A 97 -13.60 22.30 -10.50
N ARG A 98 -14.39 22.13 -9.43
CA ARG A 98 -15.68 22.82 -9.22
C ARG A 98 -16.64 22.69 -10.42
N ALA A 99 -16.41 21.71 -11.30
CA ALA A 99 -17.14 21.54 -12.56
C ALA A 99 -18.62 21.19 -12.41
N LYS A 100 -19.10 20.92 -11.18
CA LYS A 100 -20.53 20.73 -10.89
C LYS A 100 -21.35 22.00 -11.00
N ASP A 101 -20.72 23.16 -10.78
CA ASP A 101 -21.30 24.47 -10.96
C ASP A 101 -20.56 25.23 -12.09
N PRO A 102 -21.19 25.40 -13.25
CA PRO A 102 -20.54 26.06 -14.40
C PRO A 102 -20.13 27.53 -14.15
N GLU A 103 -20.89 28.28 -13.35
CA GLU A 103 -20.58 29.67 -13.02
C GLU A 103 -19.38 29.75 -12.06
N ASP A 104 -19.36 28.87 -11.05
CA ASP A 104 -18.23 28.75 -10.10
C ASP A 104 -16.97 28.30 -10.84
N TYR A 105 -17.07 27.32 -11.73
CA TYR A 105 -15.94 26.89 -12.56
C TYR A 105 -15.43 28.02 -13.46
N ALA A 106 -16.32 28.76 -14.12
CA ALA A 106 -15.93 29.86 -14.98
C ALA A 106 -15.13 30.95 -14.23
N SER A 107 -15.46 31.19 -12.95
CA SER A 107 -14.79 32.20 -12.11
C SER A 107 -13.35 31.81 -11.73
N VAL A 108 -13.02 30.51 -11.66
CA VAL A 108 -11.69 30.01 -11.22
C VAL A 108 -10.87 29.38 -12.33
N ARG A 109 -11.42 29.15 -13.51
CA ARG A 109 -10.86 28.36 -14.60
C ARG A 109 -9.40 28.66 -14.94
N GLU A 110 -9.07 29.94 -15.09
CA GLU A 110 -7.72 30.35 -15.51
C GLU A 110 -6.69 30.11 -14.39
N ALA A 111 -7.00 30.51 -13.16
CA ALA A 111 -6.14 30.27 -12.00
C ALA A 111 -5.98 28.79 -11.72
N TYR A 112 -7.04 28.03 -11.91
CA TYR A 112 -7.03 26.58 -11.74
C TYR A 112 -6.17 25.87 -12.79
N ALA A 113 -6.25 26.28 -14.08
CA ALA A 113 -5.41 25.73 -15.12
C ALA A 113 -3.92 26.00 -14.85
N ALA A 114 -3.56 27.24 -14.51
CA ALA A 114 -2.19 27.61 -14.15
C ALA A 114 -1.67 26.84 -12.93
N TRP A 115 -2.54 26.59 -11.94
CA TRP A 115 -2.20 25.79 -10.76
C TRP A 115 -1.93 24.32 -11.12
N LEU A 116 -2.73 23.71 -12.02
CA LEU A 116 -2.50 22.33 -12.49
C LEU A 116 -1.19 22.21 -13.29
N GLU A 117 -0.89 23.20 -14.16
CA GLU A 117 0.39 23.27 -14.87
C GLU A 117 1.58 23.34 -13.90
N GLY A 118 1.45 24.11 -12.82
CA GLY A 118 2.43 24.18 -11.74
C GLY A 118 2.64 22.83 -11.04
N ILE A 119 1.56 22.09 -10.73
CA ILE A 119 1.66 20.74 -10.16
C ILE A 119 2.40 19.81 -11.13
N ALA A 120 1.98 19.79 -12.40
CA ALA A 120 2.58 18.91 -13.42
C ALA A 120 4.08 19.19 -13.63
N ALA A 121 4.51 20.43 -13.49
CA ALA A 121 5.93 20.79 -13.55
C ALA A 121 6.70 20.34 -12.29
N ASP A 122 6.11 20.57 -11.11
CA ASP A 122 6.78 20.32 -9.83
C ASP A 122 6.85 18.84 -9.45
N GLU A 123 5.92 18.00 -9.90
CA GLU A 123 5.91 16.55 -9.63
C GLU A 123 7.01 15.78 -10.38
N ASP A 124 7.64 16.40 -11.39
CA ASP A 124 8.81 15.91 -12.13
C ASP A 124 8.68 14.45 -12.59
N ARG A 125 7.78 14.22 -13.55
CA ARG A 125 7.59 12.88 -14.15
C ARG A 125 8.83 12.37 -14.88
N ASP A 126 9.65 13.28 -15.43
CA ASP A 126 10.81 12.91 -16.25
C ASP A 126 11.91 12.27 -15.43
N SER A 127 12.18 12.80 -14.26
CA SER A 127 13.18 12.21 -13.37
C SER A 127 12.62 11.13 -12.46
N GLY A 128 11.37 11.28 -12.02
CA GLY A 128 10.77 10.43 -10.98
C GLY A 128 11.45 10.54 -9.62
N ASN A 129 12.33 11.52 -9.44
CA ASN A 129 13.13 11.70 -8.22
C ASN A 129 12.27 12.27 -7.08
N TYR A 130 12.69 11.95 -5.85
CA TYR A 130 12.17 12.61 -4.66
C TYR A 130 12.74 14.03 -4.57
N SER A 131 11.86 15.01 -4.44
CA SER A 131 12.20 16.44 -4.37
C SER A 131 11.63 17.09 -3.11
N ARG A 132 11.99 18.37 -2.88
CA ARG A 132 11.38 19.16 -1.81
C ARG A 132 9.86 19.30 -1.97
N TRP A 133 9.37 19.30 -3.20
CA TRP A 133 7.95 19.36 -3.47
C TRP A 133 7.19 18.12 -2.95
N TRP A 134 7.76 16.93 -3.14
CA TRP A 134 7.27 15.68 -2.56
C TRP A 134 7.46 15.65 -1.04
N ASP A 135 8.57 16.20 -0.55
CA ASP A 135 8.88 16.28 0.87
C ASP A 135 7.80 16.99 1.69
N MET A 136 7.25 18.08 1.15
CA MET A 136 6.14 18.82 1.77
C MET A 136 4.81 18.03 1.82
N ARG A 137 4.72 16.92 1.09
CA ARG A 137 3.56 16.02 1.00
C ARG A 137 3.82 14.66 1.65
N ASN A 138 4.87 14.58 2.46
CA ASN A 138 5.23 13.42 3.25
C ASN A 138 4.84 13.66 4.72
N TYR A 139 3.67 13.16 5.10
CA TYR A 139 3.14 13.36 6.45
C TYR A 139 3.92 12.62 7.54
N LEU A 140 4.70 11.58 7.16
CA LEU A 140 5.57 10.85 8.09
C LEU A 140 6.63 11.77 8.73
N LYS A 141 7.05 12.81 8.02
CA LYS A 141 8.01 13.80 8.53
C LYS A 141 7.44 14.72 9.60
N ALA A 142 6.13 14.81 9.69
CA ALA A 142 5.43 15.56 10.73
C ALA A 142 4.84 14.66 11.81
N ALA A 143 5.31 13.42 11.93
CA ALA A 143 4.78 12.44 12.87
C ALA A 143 4.94 12.85 14.33
N ASP A 144 5.94 13.69 14.66
CA ASP A 144 6.16 14.30 15.98
C ASP A 144 5.08 15.31 16.37
N ARG A 145 4.28 15.80 15.42
CA ARG A 145 3.18 16.74 15.68
C ARG A 145 1.85 16.06 15.98
N PHE A 146 1.75 14.76 15.74
CA PHE A 146 0.51 14.03 16.01
C PHE A 146 0.17 14.07 17.49
N LYS A 147 -1.03 14.56 17.81
CA LYS A 147 -1.63 14.52 19.15
C LYS A 147 -2.73 13.47 19.23
N ALA A 148 -3.36 13.21 18.09
CA ALA A 148 -4.42 12.23 17.94
C ALA A 148 -3.87 10.80 18.01
N SER A 149 -4.61 9.91 18.66
CA SER A 149 -4.41 8.46 18.54
C SER A 149 -4.78 7.98 17.15
N VAL A 150 -4.28 6.80 16.73
CA VAL A 150 -4.42 6.32 15.36
C VAL A 150 -4.90 4.88 15.33
N PHE A 151 -6.00 4.60 14.62
CA PHE A 151 -6.45 3.24 14.35
C PHE A 151 -6.39 2.99 12.84
N LEU A 152 -5.33 2.33 12.39
CA LEU A 152 -5.05 2.05 10.98
C LEU A 152 -5.79 0.81 10.50
N VAL A 153 -6.32 0.86 9.27
CA VAL A 153 -6.90 -0.29 8.59
C VAL A 153 -6.40 -0.34 7.17
N HIS A 154 -5.93 -1.50 6.69
CA HIS A 154 -5.41 -1.61 5.33
C HIS A 154 -5.55 -3.02 4.73
N GLY A 155 -5.75 -3.08 3.40
CA GLY A 155 -5.75 -4.34 2.65
C GLY A 155 -4.35 -4.75 2.21
N LEU A 156 -3.98 -6.00 2.45
CA LEU A 156 -2.69 -6.56 2.01
C LEU A 156 -2.63 -6.77 0.48
N ALA A 157 -3.80 -6.86 -0.18
CA ALA A 157 -3.93 -6.89 -1.63
C ALA A 157 -4.30 -5.52 -2.23
N ASP A 158 -4.10 -4.43 -1.49
CA ASP A 158 -4.35 -3.07 -1.99
C ASP A 158 -3.20 -2.61 -2.87
N TRP A 159 -3.38 -2.75 -4.18
CA TRP A 159 -2.45 -2.28 -5.20
C TRP A 159 -2.77 -0.86 -5.69
N ASN A 160 -3.81 -0.23 -5.16
CA ASN A 160 -4.08 1.18 -5.33
C ASN A 160 -3.25 1.99 -4.31
N VAL A 161 -3.65 1.98 -3.05
CA VAL A 161 -2.84 2.53 -1.96
C VAL A 161 -2.07 1.39 -1.30
N LYS A 162 -0.80 1.27 -1.63
CA LYS A 162 0.00 0.12 -1.21
C LYS A 162 0.13 0.02 0.32
N PRO A 163 0.16 -1.19 0.92
CA PRO A 163 0.30 -1.38 2.39
C PRO A 163 1.49 -0.65 3.02
N THR A 164 2.49 -0.27 2.23
CA THR A 164 3.65 0.53 2.65
C THR A 164 3.24 1.78 3.43
N HIS A 165 2.16 2.44 3.00
CA HIS A 165 1.67 3.67 3.67
C HIS A 165 1.22 3.42 5.10
N CYS A 166 0.45 2.35 5.30
CA CYS A 166 -0.06 1.97 6.61
C CYS A 166 1.08 1.52 7.54
N VAL A 167 1.95 0.64 7.06
CA VAL A 167 3.07 0.08 7.82
C VAL A 167 4.06 1.16 8.23
N ASN A 168 4.41 2.07 7.33
CA ASN A 168 5.33 3.18 7.64
C ASN A 168 4.72 4.15 8.66
N LEU A 169 3.43 4.44 8.56
CA LEU A 169 2.77 5.30 9.54
C LEU A 169 2.67 4.61 10.91
N PHE A 170 2.32 3.32 10.95
CA PHE A 170 2.31 2.54 12.19
C PHE A 170 3.68 2.59 12.89
N ALA A 171 4.76 2.27 12.16
CA ALA A 171 6.12 2.32 12.71
C ALA A 171 6.50 3.73 13.20
N ALA A 172 6.09 4.78 12.48
CA ALA A 172 6.34 6.15 12.88
C ALA A 172 5.61 6.54 14.17
N MET A 173 4.39 6.03 14.39
CA MET A 173 3.62 6.23 15.63
C MET A 173 4.21 5.44 16.80
N GLU A 174 4.54 4.15 16.58
CA GLU A 174 5.17 3.32 17.61
C GLU A 174 6.48 3.94 18.14
N CYS A 175 7.36 4.37 17.24
CA CYS A 175 8.63 5.00 17.61
C CYS A 175 8.47 6.27 18.47
N ARG A 176 7.30 6.89 18.45
CA ARG A 176 6.98 8.12 19.18
C ARG A 176 6.11 7.89 20.42
N GLY A 177 5.70 6.65 20.65
CA GLY A 177 4.80 6.30 21.75
C GLY A 177 3.39 6.88 21.59
N ILE A 178 2.99 7.21 20.35
CA ILE A 178 1.62 7.65 20.06
C ILE A 178 0.71 6.43 20.04
N PRO A 179 -0.42 6.44 20.79
CA PRO A 179 -1.34 5.31 20.82
C PRO A 179 -1.79 4.94 19.40
N CYS A 180 -1.43 3.74 18.97
CA CYS A 180 -1.69 3.29 17.61
C CYS A 180 -2.10 1.81 17.57
N LYS A 181 -3.11 1.50 16.75
CA LYS A 181 -3.55 0.14 16.44
C LYS A 181 -3.55 -0.06 14.92
N MET A 182 -3.31 -1.28 14.46
CA MET A 182 -3.31 -1.60 13.04
C MET A 182 -4.05 -2.90 12.75
N MET A 183 -4.99 -2.85 11.81
CA MET A 183 -5.66 -4.01 11.23
C MET A 183 -5.28 -4.17 9.76
N LEU A 184 -4.80 -5.37 9.40
CA LEU A 184 -4.47 -5.75 8.02
C LEU A 184 -5.39 -6.89 7.57
N HIS A 185 -6.11 -6.70 6.46
CA HIS A 185 -7.00 -7.72 5.89
C HIS A 185 -6.52 -8.21 4.52
N GLN A 186 -7.02 -9.35 4.04
CA GLN A 186 -6.57 -9.96 2.77
C GLN A 186 -7.15 -9.30 1.51
N GLY A 187 -8.08 -8.35 1.67
CA GLY A 187 -8.72 -7.64 0.55
C GLY A 187 -7.85 -6.54 -0.04
N GLY A 188 -8.40 -5.93 -1.10
CA GLY A 188 -7.85 -4.76 -1.78
C GLY A 188 -8.28 -3.44 -1.14
N HIS A 189 -8.62 -2.46 -1.99
CA HIS A 189 -8.98 -1.09 -1.61
C HIS A 189 -10.43 -0.96 -1.14
N ILE A 190 -10.78 -1.47 0.04
CA ILE A 190 -12.13 -1.59 0.57
C ILE A 190 -12.29 -0.97 1.95
N TYR A 191 -13.53 -0.71 2.38
CA TYR A 191 -13.92 -0.59 3.80
C TYR A 191 -14.13 -1.98 4.40
N ILE A 192 -13.84 -2.13 5.71
CA ILE A 192 -14.06 -3.41 6.41
C ILE A 192 -15.17 -3.38 7.45
N HIS A 193 -15.94 -2.31 7.53
CA HIS A 193 -17.05 -2.18 8.50
C HIS A 193 -18.10 -3.30 8.38
N ASP A 194 -18.27 -3.83 7.17
CA ASP A 194 -19.20 -4.87 6.80
C ASP A 194 -18.55 -6.25 6.58
N LEU A 195 -17.25 -6.39 6.87
CA LEU A 195 -16.53 -7.64 6.73
C LEU A 195 -16.85 -8.57 7.91
N GLN A 196 -17.57 -9.67 7.64
CA GLN A 196 -17.96 -10.65 8.63
C GLN A 196 -16.72 -11.26 9.33
N GLY A 197 -16.82 -11.49 10.63
CA GLY A 197 -15.74 -12.05 11.44
C GLY A 197 -14.62 -11.06 11.81
N SER A 198 -14.57 -9.86 11.21
CA SER A 198 -13.52 -8.87 11.51
C SER A 198 -13.60 -8.30 12.92
N ARG A 199 -14.80 -8.24 13.49
CA ARG A 199 -15.10 -7.54 14.76
C ARG A 199 -14.69 -6.07 14.75
N PHE A 200 -14.47 -5.49 13.57
CA PHE A 200 -13.97 -4.11 13.44
C PHE A 200 -14.91 -3.10 14.08
N ASN A 201 -16.22 -3.23 13.84
CA ASN A 201 -17.22 -2.31 14.39
C ASN A 201 -17.25 -2.34 15.93
N GLU A 202 -17.05 -3.50 16.54
CA GLU A 202 -16.96 -3.65 18.01
C GLU A 202 -15.69 -2.94 18.54
N MET A 203 -14.55 -3.14 17.88
CA MET A 203 -13.30 -2.49 18.27
C MET A 203 -13.35 -0.98 18.02
N LEU A 204 -13.95 -0.54 16.91
CA LEU A 204 -14.14 0.87 16.60
C LEU A 204 -15.02 1.57 17.65
N HIS A 205 -16.12 0.93 18.05
CA HIS A 205 -16.99 1.44 19.11
C HIS A 205 -16.22 1.60 20.42
N LEU A 206 -15.51 0.55 20.85
CA LEU A 206 -14.65 0.58 22.05
C LEU A 206 -13.61 1.69 22.01
N TRP A 207 -12.98 1.89 20.83
CA TRP A 207 -11.97 2.91 20.58
C TRP A 207 -12.54 4.32 20.66
N LEU A 208 -13.69 4.58 20.02
CA LEU A 208 -14.33 5.89 20.01
C LEU A 208 -14.90 6.26 21.38
N ASP A 209 -15.46 5.31 22.13
CA ASP A 209 -15.92 5.54 23.51
C ASP A 209 -14.76 5.98 24.42
N HIS A 210 -13.62 5.35 24.28
CA HIS A 210 -12.43 5.72 25.06
C HIS A 210 -11.97 7.14 24.71
N TRP A 211 -11.73 7.42 23.44
CA TRP A 211 -11.11 8.68 23.03
C TRP A 211 -12.06 9.88 23.04
N LEU A 212 -13.33 9.71 22.68
CA LEU A 212 -14.28 10.82 22.60
C LEU A 212 -15.01 11.07 23.92
N TYR A 213 -15.36 10.01 24.65
CA TYR A 213 -16.10 10.14 25.90
C TYR A 213 -15.21 9.97 27.15
N GLY A 214 -13.98 9.51 27.01
CA GLY A 214 -13.07 9.25 28.11
C GLY A 214 -13.50 8.05 28.96
N ILE A 215 -14.19 7.09 28.38
CA ILE A 215 -14.62 5.89 29.09
C ILE A 215 -13.42 4.95 29.27
N GLU A 216 -13.13 4.62 30.53
CA GLU A 216 -12.10 3.67 30.89
C GLU A 216 -12.59 2.23 30.65
N ASN A 217 -12.67 1.84 29.37
CA ASN A 217 -13.21 0.58 28.90
C ASN A 217 -12.14 -0.48 28.54
N GLY A 218 -10.87 -0.17 28.79
CA GLY A 218 -9.75 -1.03 28.48
C GLY A 218 -9.44 -1.12 26.97
N ALA A 219 -9.78 -0.12 26.16
CA ALA A 219 -9.54 -0.14 24.71
C ALA A 219 -8.07 -0.37 24.36
N ALA A 220 -7.14 0.17 25.14
CA ALA A 220 -5.70 0.03 24.91
C ALA A 220 -5.23 -1.43 24.99
N GLU A 221 -5.76 -2.20 25.95
CA GLU A 221 -5.40 -3.59 26.21
C GLU A 221 -6.25 -4.60 25.44
N ARG A 222 -7.54 -4.31 25.28
CA ARG A 222 -8.51 -5.21 24.65
C ARG A 222 -8.40 -5.25 23.12
N ILE A 223 -7.95 -4.14 22.51
CA ILE A 223 -7.67 -4.08 21.08
C ILE A 223 -6.21 -4.45 20.86
N PRO A 224 -5.89 -5.54 20.13
CA PRO A 224 -4.51 -5.89 19.82
C PRO A 224 -3.75 -4.75 19.13
N ASN A 225 -2.44 -4.61 19.36
CA ASN A 225 -1.66 -3.59 18.67
C ASN A 225 -1.67 -3.80 17.15
N VAL A 226 -1.48 -5.06 16.73
CA VAL A 226 -1.58 -5.46 15.34
C VAL A 226 -2.50 -6.67 15.23
N LEU A 227 -3.41 -6.62 14.28
CA LEU A 227 -4.33 -7.69 13.97
C LEU A 227 -4.28 -7.97 12.47
N VAL A 228 -3.94 -9.19 12.08
CA VAL A 228 -3.79 -9.58 10.67
C VAL A 228 -4.72 -10.72 10.35
N GLN A 229 -5.54 -10.56 9.30
CA GLN A 229 -6.37 -11.64 8.79
C GLN A 229 -5.51 -12.72 8.12
N SER A 230 -5.74 -13.97 8.45
CA SER A 230 -5.07 -15.10 7.81
C SER A 230 -5.48 -15.24 6.33
N ASN A 231 -4.51 -15.49 5.46
CA ASN A 231 -4.78 -15.83 4.06
C ASN A 231 -5.28 -17.27 3.85
N LEU A 232 -5.19 -18.11 4.88
CA LEU A 232 -5.62 -19.53 4.84
C LEU A 232 -7.03 -19.73 5.38
N ASP A 233 -7.50 -18.82 6.23
CA ASP A 233 -8.80 -18.85 6.88
C ASP A 233 -9.25 -17.43 7.18
N GLN A 234 -10.23 -16.93 6.45
CA GLN A 234 -10.68 -15.54 6.57
C GLN A 234 -11.35 -15.21 7.91
N ASP A 235 -11.79 -16.20 8.67
CA ASP A 235 -12.37 -16.01 10.00
C ASP A 235 -11.30 -15.97 11.10
N LEU A 236 -10.05 -16.33 10.77
CA LEU A 236 -8.91 -16.31 11.69
C LEU A 236 -8.14 -14.98 11.59
N TRP A 237 -8.09 -14.26 12.71
CA TRP A 237 -7.32 -13.04 12.87
C TRP A 237 -6.16 -13.26 13.85
N LEU A 238 -4.95 -12.99 13.41
CA LEU A 238 -3.70 -13.22 14.14
C LEU A 238 -3.26 -11.94 14.84
N ALA A 239 -3.29 -11.95 16.18
CA ALA A 239 -2.79 -10.84 16.99
C ALA A 239 -1.27 -10.87 17.11
N SER A 240 -0.65 -9.69 17.07
CA SER A 240 0.79 -9.50 17.29
C SER A 240 1.03 -8.22 18.10
N PRO A 241 2.08 -8.17 18.94
CA PRO A 241 2.45 -6.95 19.65
C PRO A 241 3.01 -5.87 18.73
N SER A 242 3.56 -6.21 17.57
CA SER A 242 4.17 -5.29 16.59
C SER A 242 4.08 -5.83 15.17
N PHE A 243 4.38 -4.99 14.19
CA PHE A 243 4.61 -5.38 12.81
C PHE A 243 6.05 -5.00 12.39
N PRO A 244 6.80 -5.90 11.73
CA PRO A 244 6.42 -7.28 11.32
C PRO A 244 6.28 -8.23 12.51
N ALA A 245 5.43 -9.27 12.34
CA ALA A 245 5.26 -10.31 13.33
C ALA A 245 6.47 -11.27 13.39
N VAL A 246 7.22 -11.34 12.31
CA VAL A 246 8.49 -12.11 12.20
C VAL A 246 9.66 -11.17 12.40
N LYS A 247 10.54 -11.48 13.34
CA LYS A 247 11.77 -10.71 13.58
C LYS A 247 12.95 -11.33 12.82
N GLY A 248 13.72 -10.44 12.16
CA GLY A 248 14.88 -10.85 11.37
C GLY A 248 14.52 -11.36 9.96
N TYR A 249 15.55 -11.72 9.23
CA TYR A 249 15.45 -12.15 7.83
C TYR A 249 16.07 -13.52 7.64
N THR A 250 15.49 -14.28 6.73
CA THR A 250 16.06 -15.53 6.21
C THR A 250 16.38 -15.33 4.73
N GLU A 251 17.53 -15.77 4.30
CA GLU A 251 17.88 -15.86 2.89
C GLU A 251 17.68 -17.32 2.43
N PRO A 252 16.54 -17.63 1.80
CA PRO A 252 16.32 -18.99 1.30
C PRO A 252 17.27 -19.29 0.14
N VAL A 253 17.69 -20.53 0.04
CA VAL A 253 18.49 -20.99 -1.11
C VAL A 253 17.61 -20.93 -2.37
N LEU A 254 18.06 -20.14 -3.32
CA LEU A 254 17.40 -19.93 -4.61
C LEU A 254 18.16 -20.69 -5.71
N MET A 255 17.44 -21.42 -6.52
CA MET A 255 18.00 -22.10 -7.70
C MET A 255 17.48 -21.38 -8.96
N PRO A 256 18.37 -20.92 -9.86
CA PRO A 256 17.95 -20.34 -11.12
C PRO A 256 17.21 -21.39 -11.97
N ALA A 257 16.09 -20.99 -12.54
CA ALA A 257 15.31 -21.85 -13.45
C ALA A 257 15.84 -21.80 -14.91
N GLN A 258 16.70 -20.81 -15.20
CA GLN A 258 17.33 -20.63 -16.51
C GLN A 258 18.86 -20.74 -16.38
N GLU A 259 19.51 -21.21 -17.47
CA GLU A 259 20.98 -21.28 -17.55
C GLU A 259 21.61 -19.89 -17.72
N SER A 260 20.94 -18.99 -18.45
CA SER A 260 21.42 -17.64 -18.74
C SER A 260 20.81 -16.63 -17.80
N GLY A 261 21.64 -15.72 -17.28
CA GLY A 261 21.22 -14.53 -16.52
C GLY A 261 20.74 -13.37 -17.42
N ARG A 262 20.43 -13.61 -18.68
CA ARG A 262 19.98 -12.59 -19.62
C ARG A 262 18.47 -12.50 -19.66
N LEU A 263 17.97 -11.26 -19.54
CA LEU A 263 16.55 -10.95 -19.79
C LEU A 263 16.44 -9.75 -20.74
N VAL A 264 15.38 -9.74 -21.55
CA VAL A 264 15.08 -8.71 -22.54
C VAL A 264 13.79 -8.01 -22.12
N ASP A 265 13.86 -6.69 -21.94
CA ASP A 265 12.68 -5.85 -21.76
C ASP A 265 12.33 -5.20 -23.12
N ASP A 266 11.42 -5.83 -23.85
CA ASP A 266 10.91 -5.37 -25.15
C ASP A 266 9.50 -4.75 -25.03
N LEU A 267 9.01 -4.55 -23.81
CA LEU A 267 7.71 -3.94 -23.53
C LEU A 267 7.75 -2.41 -23.66
N SER A 268 8.54 -1.88 -24.58
CA SER A 268 8.60 -0.45 -24.84
C SER A 268 7.31 0.07 -25.47
N ALA A 269 7.02 1.36 -25.28
CA ALA A 269 5.89 2.03 -25.89
C ALA A 269 5.89 1.98 -27.44
N THR A 270 7.06 1.72 -28.04
CA THR A 270 7.21 1.64 -29.51
C THR A 270 6.99 0.24 -30.09
N VAL A 271 7.10 -0.80 -29.26
CA VAL A 271 7.09 -2.20 -29.72
C VAL A 271 5.87 -2.98 -29.21
N TYR A 272 5.33 -2.58 -28.08
CA TYR A 272 4.34 -3.37 -27.37
C TYR A 272 3.12 -2.57 -26.93
N ASP A 273 1.99 -2.93 -27.46
CA ASP A 273 0.68 -2.43 -27.05
C ASP A 273 -0.11 -3.57 -26.38
N ARG A 274 0.19 -3.83 -25.09
CA ARG A 274 -0.69 -4.67 -24.27
C ARG A 274 -1.68 -3.81 -23.54
N THR A 275 -2.92 -4.14 -23.73
CA THR A 275 -4.02 -3.56 -22.98
C THR A 275 -4.09 -4.20 -21.59
N ARG A 276 -4.78 -3.53 -20.67
CA ARG A 276 -5.06 -4.01 -19.31
C ARG A 276 -5.68 -5.42 -19.29
N ASP A 277 -6.42 -5.78 -20.34
CA ASP A 277 -7.17 -7.05 -20.43
C ASP A 277 -6.26 -8.29 -20.52
N ASN A 278 -4.99 -8.11 -20.89
CA ASN A 278 -4.01 -9.20 -21.03
C ASN A 278 -3.02 -9.28 -19.86
N ALA A 279 -3.19 -8.49 -18.80
CA ALA A 279 -2.24 -8.44 -17.69
C ALA A 279 -2.14 -9.79 -16.95
N ALA A 280 -3.25 -10.48 -16.75
CA ALA A 280 -3.27 -11.79 -16.09
C ALA A 280 -2.55 -12.87 -16.90
N GLU A 281 -2.72 -12.87 -18.23
CA GLU A 281 -2.02 -13.80 -19.12
C GLU A 281 -0.52 -13.53 -19.10
N TRP A 282 -0.12 -12.26 -19.22
CA TRP A 282 1.28 -11.85 -19.13
C TRP A 282 1.91 -12.27 -17.80
N LEU A 283 1.20 -12.08 -16.69
CA LEU A 283 1.67 -12.49 -15.38
C LEU A 283 1.86 -14.00 -15.28
N ALA A 284 0.90 -14.78 -15.81
CA ALA A 284 1.01 -16.24 -15.86
C ALA A 284 2.18 -16.70 -16.74
N GLU A 285 2.42 -16.05 -17.87
CA GLU A 285 3.59 -16.30 -18.71
C GLU A 285 4.90 -16.08 -17.94
N LEU A 286 5.04 -14.94 -17.24
CA LEU A 286 6.25 -14.63 -16.46
C LEU A 286 6.52 -15.67 -15.38
N VAL A 287 5.47 -16.15 -14.71
CA VAL A 287 5.62 -17.04 -13.55
C VAL A 287 5.74 -18.51 -13.94
N LEU A 288 4.97 -18.98 -14.95
CA LEU A 288 4.80 -20.40 -15.24
C LEU A 288 5.56 -20.89 -16.48
N SER A 289 5.89 -20.01 -17.45
CA SER A 289 6.56 -20.45 -18.69
C SER A 289 7.97 -20.96 -18.39
N GLU A 290 8.30 -22.15 -18.90
CA GLU A 290 9.63 -22.75 -18.73
C GLU A 290 10.74 -21.97 -19.45
N ARG A 291 10.40 -21.29 -20.56
CA ARG A 291 11.35 -20.50 -21.36
C ARG A 291 10.78 -19.13 -21.63
N HIS A 292 11.18 -18.17 -20.85
CA HIS A 292 10.73 -16.80 -21.01
C HIS A 292 11.95 -15.86 -21.09
N ALA A 293 12.06 -15.12 -22.21
CA ALA A 293 13.16 -14.19 -22.42
C ALA A 293 13.03 -12.91 -21.57
N HIS A 294 11.83 -12.64 -21.04
CA HIS A 294 11.50 -11.36 -20.37
C HIS A 294 11.62 -11.40 -18.83
N CYS A 295 11.99 -12.55 -18.27
CA CYS A 295 12.20 -12.67 -16.82
C CYS A 295 13.25 -13.70 -16.45
N LEU A 296 13.75 -13.59 -15.23
CA LEU A 296 14.59 -14.58 -14.58
C LEU A 296 13.86 -15.08 -13.33
N ARG A 297 13.80 -16.39 -13.15
CA ARG A 297 13.14 -17.03 -12.02
C ARG A 297 14.14 -17.78 -11.16
N TYR A 298 13.98 -17.61 -9.85
CA TYR A 298 14.81 -18.25 -8.83
C TYR A 298 13.89 -18.93 -7.83
N ILE A 299 13.96 -20.27 -7.75
CA ILE A 299 12.96 -21.10 -7.07
C ILE A 299 13.60 -21.80 -5.89
N THR A 300 12.92 -21.81 -4.74
CA THR A 300 13.36 -22.58 -3.56
C THR A 300 13.02 -24.06 -3.69
N ALA A 301 13.67 -24.90 -2.88
CA ALA A 301 13.11 -26.22 -2.56
C ALA A 301 11.73 -26.07 -1.91
N PRO A 302 10.87 -27.11 -1.93
CA PRO A 302 9.60 -27.08 -1.21
C PRO A 302 9.80 -26.78 0.27
N LEU A 303 8.96 -25.90 0.84
CA LEU A 303 8.99 -25.58 2.26
C LEU A 303 8.62 -26.82 3.08
N LYS A 304 9.35 -27.07 4.16
CA LYS A 304 9.16 -28.27 4.99
C LYS A 304 7.97 -28.12 5.96
N THR A 305 7.62 -26.90 6.31
CA THR A 305 6.57 -26.56 7.28
C THR A 305 5.80 -25.35 6.80
N ASP A 306 4.58 -25.17 7.28
CA ASP A 306 3.84 -23.93 7.10
C ASP A 306 4.67 -22.76 7.61
N THR A 307 4.91 -21.79 6.74
CA THR A 307 5.84 -20.70 6.99
C THR A 307 5.13 -19.37 6.80
N ARG A 308 5.12 -18.54 7.83
CA ARG A 308 4.57 -17.17 7.76
C ARG A 308 5.66 -16.22 7.32
N ILE A 309 5.35 -15.40 6.34
CA ILE A 309 6.14 -14.25 5.89
C ILE A 309 5.41 -13.02 6.41
N SER A 310 6.09 -12.16 7.16
CA SER A 310 5.48 -10.94 7.73
C SER A 310 6.49 -9.83 7.70
N GLY A 311 6.24 -8.79 6.89
CA GLY A 311 7.11 -7.63 6.75
C GLY A 311 7.52 -7.34 5.31
N THR A 312 8.65 -6.64 5.15
CA THR A 312 9.16 -6.16 3.87
C THR A 312 10.27 -7.04 3.35
N VAL A 313 10.10 -7.59 2.16
CA VAL A 313 11.11 -8.41 1.48
C VAL A 313 12.16 -7.49 0.84
N GLN A 314 13.43 -7.88 0.94
CA GLN A 314 14.55 -7.18 0.30
C GLN A 314 15.09 -8.05 -0.83
N VAL A 315 15.33 -7.45 -2.00
CA VAL A 315 15.98 -8.11 -3.12
C VAL A 315 17.27 -7.39 -3.47
N SER A 316 18.32 -8.15 -3.77
CA SER A 316 19.58 -7.60 -4.26
C SER A 316 20.21 -8.51 -5.31
N PHE A 317 20.89 -7.89 -6.28
CA PHE A 317 21.60 -8.59 -7.36
C PHE A 317 22.58 -7.65 -8.05
N ARG A 318 23.48 -8.22 -8.83
CA ARG A 318 24.41 -7.50 -9.72
C ARG A 318 24.01 -7.71 -11.16
N ALA A 319 23.98 -6.62 -11.93
CA ALA A 319 23.62 -6.70 -13.34
C ALA A 319 24.27 -5.59 -14.16
N ALA A 320 24.46 -5.86 -15.45
CA ALA A 320 24.77 -4.89 -16.46
C ALA A 320 23.54 -4.60 -17.31
N CYS A 321 23.29 -3.32 -17.63
CA CYS A 321 22.29 -2.89 -18.59
C CYS A 321 22.95 -2.60 -19.94
N ARG A 322 22.27 -2.92 -21.05
CA ARG A 322 22.74 -2.50 -22.39
C ARG A 322 22.42 -1.05 -22.73
N ALA A 323 21.49 -0.45 -22.01
CA ALA A 323 21.12 0.96 -22.14
C ALA A 323 21.59 1.78 -20.92
N SER A 324 21.54 3.10 -21.03
CA SER A 324 21.85 4.02 -19.93
C SER A 324 20.77 4.10 -18.85
N THR A 325 19.65 3.39 -19.00
CA THR A 325 18.57 3.27 -18.04
C THR A 325 17.88 1.92 -18.20
N ALA A 326 17.25 1.43 -17.14
CA ALA A 326 16.38 0.24 -17.16
C ALA A 326 15.35 0.32 -16.03
N ILE A 327 14.22 -0.32 -16.24
CA ILE A 327 13.26 -0.64 -15.20
C ILE A 327 13.67 -1.99 -14.61
N LEU A 328 13.77 -2.04 -13.29
CA LEU A 328 14.06 -3.25 -12.53
C LEU A 328 12.84 -3.56 -11.68
N SER A 329 12.23 -4.71 -11.94
CA SER A 329 11.09 -5.18 -11.19
C SER A 329 11.37 -6.54 -10.57
N ALA A 330 10.78 -6.78 -9.41
CA ALA A 330 10.83 -8.09 -8.76
C ALA A 330 9.46 -8.44 -8.19
N MET A 331 9.09 -9.71 -8.23
CA MET A 331 7.95 -10.23 -7.50
C MET A 331 8.34 -11.48 -6.71
N LEU A 332 7.79 -11.60 -5.50
CA LEU A 332 7.84 -12.83 -4.72
C LEU A 332 6.53 -13.57 -4.93
N VAL A 333 6.62 -14.83 -5.29
CA VAL A 333 5.50 -15.67 -5.71
C VAL A 333 5.49 -16.96 -4.89
N GLU A 334 4.32 -17.36 -4.42
CA GLU A 334 4.06 -18.73 -3.94
C GLU A 334 3.67 -19.60 -5.14
N LEU A 335 4.41 -20.69 -5.35
CA LEU A 335 4.12 -21.71 -6.37
C LEU A 335 3.44 -22.93 -5.76
N GLY A 336 2.41 -23.42 -6.42
CA GLY A 336 1.66 -24.62 -6.10
C GLY A 336 0.16 -24.39 -6.18
N GLU A 337 -0.58 -25.42 -6.59
CA GLU A 337 -2.02 -25.32 -6.83
C GLU A 337 -2.81 -25.28 -5.52
N GLU A 338 -3.65 -24.27 -5.38
CA GLU A 338 -4.54 -24.08 -4.24
C GLU A 338 -5.71 -23.17 -4.63
N CYS A 339 -6.89 -23.41 -4.04
CA CYS A 339 -8.00 -22.45 -4.07
C CYS A 339 -7.75 -21.40 -2.97
N ARG A 340 -7.42 -20.18 -3.39
CA ARG A 340 -7.04 -19.09 -2.50
C ARG A 340 -8.16 -18.10 -2.28
N LEU A 341 -8.07 -17.31 -1.22
CA LEU A 341 -8.92 -16.15 -1.06
C LEU A 341 -8.62 -15.12 -2.15
N THR A 342 -9.66 -14.61 -2.76
CA THR A 342 -9.59 -13.48 -3.71
C THR A 342 -9.83 -12.17 -2.97
N PRO A 343 -9.40 -11.02 -3.50
CA PRO A 343 -9.74 -9.72 -2.93
C PRO A 343 -11.20 -9.31 -3.18
N GLU A 344 -11.97 -10.10 -3.92
CA GLU A 344 -13.37 -9.88 -4.22
C GLU A 344 -14.26 -10.29 -3.05
N GLN A 345 -15.32 -9.51 -2.83
CA GLN A 345 -16.28 -9.76 -1.79
C GLN A 345 -17.60 -10.26 -2.36
N GLU A 346 -18.31 -11.05 -1.55
CA GLU A 346 -19.68 -11.44 -1.76
C GLU A 346 -20.54 -11.10 -0.54
N VAL A 347 -21.82 -10.80 -0.78
CA VAL A 347 -22.81 -10.58 0.28
C VAL A 347 -23.27 -11.93 0.80
N VAL A 348 -23.04 -12.18 2.10
CA VAL A 348 -23.52 -13.39 2.77
C VAL A 348 -24.81 -13.18 3.53
N GLN A 349 -25.09 -11.95 3.95
CA GLN A 349 -26.33 -11.56 4.62
C GLN A 349 -26.65 -10.10 4.31
N ALA A 350 -27.76 -9.87 3.61
CA ALA A 350 -28.25 -8.53 3.33
C ALA A 350 -28.82 -7.87 4.60
N GLY A 351 -28.48 -6.59 4.82
CA GLY A 351 -28.95 -5.83 5.97
C GLY A 351 -28.49 -6.36 7.32
N GLY A 352 -27.36 -7.09 7.36
CA GLY A 352 -26.82 -7.68 8.58
C GLY A 352 -26.23 -6.69 9.58
N ILE A 353 -25.86 -5.49 9.13
CA ILE A 353 -25.29 -4.43 9.96
C ILE A 353 -26.33 -3.32 10.16
N PRO A 354 -26.63 -2.90 11.40
CA PRO A 354 -27.66 -1.91 11.67
C PRO A 354 -27.15 -0.48 11.44
N TRP A 355 -26.88 -0.11 10.21
CA TRP A 355 -26.51 1.28 9.83
C TRP A 355 -27.72 2.24 9.81
N GLY A 356 -28.93 1.76 10.06
CA GLY A 356 -30.14 2.56 10.14
C GLY A 356 -30.89 2.75 8.83
N ASN A 357 -30.30 2.55 7.67
CA ASN A 357 -30.89 2.89 6.38
C ASN A 357 -31.22 1.70 5.47
N ASN A 358 -30.95 0.48 5.89
CA ASN A 358 -31.14 -0.73 5.08
C ASN A 358 -30.59 -0.58 3.64
N THR A 359 -29.38 -0.03 3.54
CA THR A 359 -28.67 0.19 2.28
C THR A 359 -27.70 -0.97 2.01
N PRO A 360 -27.17 -1.13 0.80
CA PRO A 360 -26.09 -2.08 0.50
C PRO A 360 -24.85 -1.94 1.42
N LEU A 361 -24.68 -0.80 2.09
CA LEU A 361 -23.66 -0.58 3.12
C LEU A 361 -23.92 -1.32 4.43
N GLY A 362 -25.14 -1.82 4.64
CA GLY A 362 -25.52 -2.61 5.81
C GLY A 362 -25.38 -4.12 5.61
N ASP A 363 -24.87 -4.56 4.48
CA ASP A 363 -24.75 -5.98 4.16
C ASP A 363 -23.48 -6.57 4.79
N TRP A 364 -23.60 -7.77 5.39
CA TRP A 364 -22.42 -8.56 5.76
C TRP A 364 -21.77 -9.16 4.53
N LYS A 365 -20.43 -9.00 4.39
CA LYS A 365 -19.63 -9.50 3.27
C LYS A 365 -18.51 -10.41 3.75
N ARG A 366 -18.10 -11.30 2.86
CA ARG A 366 -16.92 -12.16 3.00
C ARG A 366 -16.08 -12.10 1.73
N PHE A 367 -14.82 -12.49 1.82
CA PHE A 367 -14.00 -12.72 0.60
C PHE A 367 -14.42 -14.01 -0.08
N ARG A 368 -14.44 -13.98 -1.40
CA ARG A 368 -14.63 -15.19 -2.21
C ARG A 368 -13.37 -16.06 -2.18
N SER A 369 -13.57 -17.36 -2.25
CA SER A 369 -12.50 -18.29 -2.61
C SER A 369 -12.51 -18.53 -4.11
N GLU A 370 -11.33 -18.80 -4.67
CA GLU A 370 -11.23 -19.25 -6.06
C GLU A 370 -12.07 -20.52 -6.27
N GLU A 371 -12.80 -20.58 -7.38
CA GLU A 371 -13.60 -21.76 -7.75
C GLU A 371 -12.73 -22.92 -8.24
N LYS A 372 -11.58 -22.61 -8.79
CA LYS A 372 -10.58 -23.57 -9.30
C LYS A 372 -9.23 -23.23 -8.71
N PRO A 373 -8.40 -24.26 -8.43
CA PRO A 373 -7.05 -24.00 -7.95
C PRO A 373 -6.25 -23.15 -8.93
N SER A 374 -5.58 -22.12 -8.41
CA SER A 374 -4.58 -21.35 -9.14
C SER A 374 -3.19 -21.91 -8.87
N ALA A 375 -2.33 -21.92 -9.89
CA ALA A 375 -1.00 -22.51 -9.82
C ALA A 375 0.00 -21.67 -9.01
N PHE A 376 -0.30 -20.40 -8.78
CA PHE A 376 0.57 -19.48 -8.06
C PHE A 376 -0.20 -18.31 -7.42
N LYS A 377 0.46 -17.64 -6.48
CA LYS A 377 0.00 -16.35 -5.90
C LYS A 377 1.17 -15.37 -5.87
N VAL A 378 1.00 -14.20 -6.46
CA VAL A 378 1.91 -13.07 -6.22
C VAL A 378 1.71 -12.56 -4.80
N ILE A 379 2.76 -12.62 -3.99
CA ILE A 379 2.71 -12.24 -2.59
C ILE A 379 3.14 -10.78 -2.42
N SER A 380 4.21 -10.37 -3.13
CA SER A 380 4.73 -9.00 -3.07
C SER A 380 5.41 -8.62 -4.36
N ARG A 381 5.50 -7.32 -4.62
CA ARG A 381 6.21 -6.71 -5.75
C ARG A 381 7.09 -5.57 -5.28
N GLY A 382 8.15 -5.29 -6.04
CA GLY A 382 9.03 -4.13 -5.83
C GLY A 382 9.61 -3.65 -7.15
N TRP A 383 9.95 -2.34 -7.20
CA TRP A 383 10.38 -1.68 -8.43
C TRP A 383 11.48 -0.67 -8.17
N MET A 384 12.34 -0.45 -9.17
CA MET A 384 13.41 0.53 -9.14
C MET A 384 13.76 0.99 -10.56
N ASN A 385 14.05 2.28 -10.72
CA ASN A 385 14.81 2.75 -11.86
C ASN A 385 16.29 2.44 -11.62
N ALA A 386 16.94 1.76 -12.55
CA ALA A 386 18.35 1.38 -12.40
C ALA A 386 19.27 2.58 -12.13
N GLN A 387 18.94 3.77 -12.64
CA GLN A 387 19.69 5.00 -12.38
C GLN A 387 19.55 5.48 -10.93
N ASN A 388 18.51 5.05 -10.19
CA ASN A 388 18.27 5.43 -8.79
C ASN A 388 18.81 4.40 -7.78
N ARG A 389 19.75 3.54 -8.20
CA ARG A 389 20.33 2.46 -7.38
C ARG A 389 20.93 2.89 -6.06
N ARG A 390 21.41 4.13 -5.95
CA ARG A 390 22.01 4.67 -4.72
C ARG A 390 21.13 5.65 -3.99
N SER A 391 20.19 6.29 -4.67
CA SER A 391 19.36 7.33 -4.08
C SER A 391 18.08 7.58 -4.89
N HIS A 392 16.98 7.74 -4.21
CA HIS A 392 15.75 8.22 -4.86
C HIS A 392 15.72 9.74 -5.09
N TYR A 393 16.75 10.48 -4.62
CA TYR A 393 16.85 11.93 -4.82
C TYR A 393 17.49 12.32 -6.16
N CYS A 394 18.29 11.44 -6.74
CA CYS A 394 19.01 11.74 -7.99
C CYS A 394 19.30 10.47 -8.78
N LYS A 395 19.35 10.65 -10.10
CA LYS A 395 19.80 9.62 -11.03
C LYS A 395 21.32 9.56 -11.11
N ASP A 396 21.88 8.35 -11.10
CA ASP A 396 23.28 8.08 -11.39
C ASP A 396 23.43 7.64 -12.84
N THR A 397 24.54 8.02 -13.45
CA THR A 397 24.88 7.51 -14.80
C THR A 397 25.05 6.00 -14.77
N ILE A 398 24.48 5.33 -15.76
CA ILE A 398 24.71 3.92 -16.08
C ILE A 398 25.50 3.88 -17.38
N GLU A 399 26.66 3.26 -17.35
CA GLU A 399 27.44 2.96 -18.53
C GLU A 399 27.01 1.60 -19.08
N PRO A 400 26.60 1.53 -20.36
CA PRO A 400 26.18 0.27 -20.97
C PRO A 400 27.23 -0.83 -20.85
N GLY A 401 26.83 -2.01 -20.37
CA GLY A 401 27.69 -3.16 -20.19
C GLY A 401 28.49 -3.18 -18.88
N VAL A 402 28.48 -2.13 -18.08
CA VAL A 402 29.10 -2.10 -16.76
C VAL A 402 28.18 -2.73 -15.72
N ILE A 403 28.72 -3.57 -14.86
CA ILE A 403 27.99 -4.25 -13.78
C ILE A 403 27.86 -3.31 -12.58
N TYR A 404 26.64 -3.19 -12.06
CA TYR A 404 26.31 -2.43 -10.85
C TYR A 404 25.55 -3.30 -9.85
N ASP A 405 25.64 -2.91 -8.58
CA ASP A 405 24.85 -3.46 -7.50
C ASP A 405 23.46 -2.79 -7.47
N TYR A 406 22.42 -3.60 -7.34
CA TYR A 406 21.05 -3.16 -7.20
C TYR A 406 20.44 -3.77 -5.94
N GLN A 407 19.74 -2.95 -5.17
CA GLN A 407 19.01 -3.39 -3.98
C GLN A 407 17.76 -2.54 -3.79
N PHE A 408 16.62 -3.19 -3.58
CA PHE A 408 15.36 -2.50 -3.28
C PHE A 408 14.42 -3.36 -2.46
N SER A 409 13.46 -2.68 -1.81
CA SER A 409 12.42 -3.30 -1.02
C SER A 409 11.20 -3.60 -1.87
N MET A 410 10.50 -4.69 -1.53
CA MET A 410 9.16 -4.94 -2.03
C MET A 410 8.09 -4.36 -1.09
N VAL A 411 6.84 -4.31 -1.54
CA VAL A 411 5.69 -3.91 -0.72
C VAL A 411 5.58 -4.83 0.50
N PRO A 412 5.37 -4.29 1.72
CA PRO A 412 5.19 -5.12 2.92
C PRO A 412 3.97 -6.02 2.80
N MET A 413 4.05 -7.19 3.42
CA MET A 413 3.04 -8.23 3.32
C MET A 413 2.95 -9.05 4.60
N ASP A 414 1.86 -9.81 4.72
CA ASP A 414 1.72 -10.90 5.70
C ASP A 414 0.99 -12.07 5.04
N HIS A 415 1.70 -13.19 4.91
CA HIS A 415 1.22 -14.33 4.14
C HIS A 415 1.80 -15.63 4.68
N THR A 416 0.96 -16.62 4.88
CA THR A 416 1.39 -17.97 5.27
C THR A 416 1.43 -18.87 4.04
N VAL A 417 2.60 -19.40 3.75
CA VAL A 417 2.86 -20.39 2.70
C VAL A 417 2.80 -21.78 3.31
N ARG A 418 2.00 -22.69 2.76
CA ARG A 418 1.87 -24.07 3.27
C ARG A 418 3.11 -24.92 2.99
N ALA A 419 3.33 -25.90 3.82
CA ALA A 419 4.33 -26.96 3.58
C ALA A 419 4.12 -27.60 2.20
N GLY A 420 5.23 -27.95 1.54
CA GLY A 420 5.22 -28.50 0.18
C GLY A 420 5.15 -27.45 -0.93
N ARG A 421 4.80 -26.20 -0.65
CA ARG A 421 4.83 -25.07 -1.60
C ARG A 421 6.27 -24.56 -1.75
N ARG A 422 6.50 -23.78 -2.81
CA ARG A 422 7.79 -23.15 -3.09
C ARG A 422 7.65 -21.65 -3.17
N LEU A 423 8.71 -20.95 -2.85
CA LEU A 423 8.85 -19.52 -3.17
C LEU A 423 9.58 -19.38 -4.49
N CYS A 424 9.14 -18.41 -5.30
CA CYS A 424 9.80 -18.01 -6.53
C CYS A 424 10.04 -16.51 -6.50
N LEU A 425 11.30 -16.10 -6.64
CA LEU A 425 11.67 -14.73 -6.97
C LEU A 425 11.67 -14.61 -8.49
N VAL A 426 10.90 -13.68 -9.03
CA VAL A 426 10.88 -13.35 -10.45
C VAL A 426 11.49 -11.96 -10.62
N LEU A 427 12.61 -11.86 -11.38
CA LEU A 427 13.20 -10.60 -11.79
C LEU A 427 12.78 -10.32 -13.24
N TYR A 428 12.33 -9.11 -13.53
CA TYR A 428 11.85 -8.69 -14.85
C TYR A 428 12.06 -7.18 -15.05
N GLY A 429 11.83 -6.70 -16.25
CA GLY A 429 11.90 -5.28 -16.58
C GLY A 429 10.58 -4.56 -16.30
N THR A 430 9.92 -4.09 -17.35
CA THR A 430 8.63 -3.39 -17.29
C THR A 430 7.55 -4.26 -16.64
N ASP A 431 6.86 -3.70 -15.67
CA ASP A 431 5.63 -4.25 -15.11
C ASP A 431 4.44 -3.65 -15.87
N VAL A 432 3.73 -4.47 -16.65
CA VAL A 432 2.64 -3.99 -17.52
C VAL A 432 1.45 -3.44 -16.76
N GLU A 433 1.30 -3.80 -15.49
CA GLU A 433 0.22 -3.30 -14.64
C GLU A 433 0.62 -2.02 -13.87
N ALA A 434 1.91 -1.85 -13.57
CA ALA A 434 2.36 -0.87 -12.59
C ALA A 434 3.26 0.22 -13.19
N THR A 435 4.28 -0.12 -13.98
CA THR A 435 5.28 0.85 -14.43
C THR A 435 4.92 1.51 -15.75
N GLN A 436 5.44 2.72 -15.97
CA GLN A 436 5.47 3.29 -17.29
C GLN A 436 6.33 2.40 -18.22
N ARG A 437 5.98 2.37 -19.50
CA ARG A 437 6.78 1.66 -20.50
C ARG A 437 7.97 2.50 -20.92
N PRO A 438 9.18 1.93 -21.06
CA PRO A 438 10.34 2.62 -21.59
C PRO A 438 10.15 2.95 -23.08
N PHE A 439 10.87 3.95 -23.59
CA PHE A 439 10.82 4.33 -25.00
C PHE A 439 11.65 3.41 -25.92
N ALA A 440 12.47 2.55 -25.35
CA ALA A 440 13.33 1.64 -26.11
C ALA A 440 13.44 0.29 -25.43
N VAL A 441 13.62 -0.73 -26.26
CA VAL A 441 13.97 -2.07 -25.77
C VAL A 441 15.30 -2.03 -25.04
N THR A 442 15.38 -2.69 -23.90
CA THR A 442 16.62 -2.83 -23.15
C THR A 442 16.88 -4.29 -22.79
N GLU A 443 18.12 -4.58 -22.43
CA GLU A 443 18.57 -5.90 -22.04
C GLU A 443 19.36 -5.80 -20.74
N LEU A 444 19.11 -6.75 -19.86
CA LEU A 444 19.83 -6.92 -18.60
C LEU A 444 20.59 -8.23 -18.62
N SER A 445 21.84 -8.18 -18.15
CA SER A 445 22.67 -9.35 -17.88
C SER A 445 22.90 -9.45 -16.38
N VAL A 446 22.17 -10.34 -15.71
CA VAL A 446 22.24 -10.54 -14.25
C VAL A 446 23.29 -11.60 -13.92
N GLU A 447 24.18 -11.31 -12.99
CA GLU A 447 25.07 -12.31 -12.39
C GLU A 447 24.23 -13.21 -11.47
N GLN A 448 23.87 -14.40 -11.93
CA GLN A 448 22.92 -15.27 -11.26
C GLN A 448 23.32 -15.64 -9.82
N ASP A 449 24.62 -15.84 -9.59
CA ASP A 449 25.18 -16.16 -8.27
C ASP A 449 25.13 -14.98 -7.28
N SER A 450 24.85 -13.77 -7.78
CA SER A 450 24.72 -12.57 -6.96
C SER A 450 23.29 -12.35 -6.42
N VAL A 451 22.30 -13.05 -6.98
CA VAL A 451 20.89 -12.84 -6.63
C VAL A 451 20.61 -13.32 -5.22
N ARG A 452 20.08 -12.42 -4.39
CA ARG A 452 19.67 -12.68 -3.01
C ARG A 452 18.26 -12.13 -2.78
N VAL A 453 17.54 -12.83 -1.93
CA VAL A 453 16.28 -12.34 -1.38
C VAL A 453 16.31 -12.56 0.14
N ALA A 454 16.16 -11.47 0.89
CA ALA A 454 16.02 -11.54 2.34
C ALA A 454 14.52 -11.45 2.68
N VAL A 455 13.97 -12.52 3.22
CA VAL A 455 12.55 -12.70 3.51
C VAL A 455 12.34 -12.73 5.01
N PRO A 456 11.46 -11.87 5.58
CA PRO A 456 11.09 -11.95 7.00
C PRO A 456 10.13 -13.13 7.21
N MET A 457 10.64 -14.35 7.32
CA MET A 457 9.85 -15.57 7.39
C MET A 457 10.25 -16.48 8.56
N ALA A 458 9.26 -17.16 9.13
CA ALA A 458 9.44 -18.12 10.20
C ALA A 458 8.40 -19.27 10.13
N PRO A 459 8.74 -20.49 10.57
CA PRO A 459 7.76 -21.54 10.72
C PRO A 459 6.61 -21.14 11.67
N VAL A 460 5.37 -21.42 11.28
CA VAL A 460 4.18 -20.99 12.07
C VAL A 460 4.20 -21.52 13.50
N HIS A 461 4.70 -22.75 13.70
CA HIS A 461 4.76 -23.35 15.04
C HIS A 461 5.73 -22.61 15.98
N THR A 462 6.74 -21.91 15.48
CA THR A 462 7.67 -21.12 16.30
C THR A 462 7.06 -19.81 16.78
N LEU A 463 6.08 -19.28 16.05
CA LEU A 463 5.38 -18.04 16.39
C LEU A 463 4.27 -18.22 17.43
N ARG A 464 3.88 -19.49 17.71
CA ARG A 464 2.87 -19.81 18.74
C ARG A 464 3.46 -19.98 20.15
N SER A 465 4.78 -20.07 20.28
CA SER A 465 5.45 -20.37 21.55
C SER A 465 5.50 -19.20 22.56
N ASP A 466 5.16 -17.97 22.15
CA ASP A 466 5.09 -16.83 23.07
C ASP A 466 3.76 -16.72 23.85
N LYS A 467 2.86 -17.71 23.74
CA LYS A 467 1.62 -17.83 24.53
C LYS A 467 1.77 -18.80 25.72
N GLY A 468 2.93 -18.83 26.35
CA GLY A 468 3.16 -19.52 27.59
C GLY A 468 3.15 -18.54 28.77
N ASN A 469 2.08 -18.51 29.54
CA ASN A 469 1.84 -17.75 30.79
C ASN A 469 1.08 -16.43 30.63
N GLN A 470 -0.23 -16.54 30.44
CA GLN A 470 -1.21 -15.73 31.17
C GLN A 470 -2.48 -16.54 31.38
#